data_3068dbd100d0d156dbdb44b9b8c7b85c
#
_entry.id   3068dbd100d0d156dbdb44b9b8c7b85c
#
_cell.length_a   1.000
_cell.length_b   1.000
_cell.length_c   1.000
_cell.angle_alpha   90.00
_cell.angle_beta   90.00
_cell.angle_gamma   90.00
#
_symmetry.space_group_name_H-M   'P 1'
#
loop_
_entity.id
_entity.type
_entity.pdbx_description
1 polymer ?
#
loop_
_entity_poly.entity_id
_entity_poly.type
_entity_poly.pdbx_seq_one_letter_code
_entity_poly.pdbx_strand_id
1 'polypeptide(L)'
;MTALQQEGNTMDSNSIWLRRTLMSGISRRSVLQGLGTAGLAAGLSLPLAGRARAADPVTLRWWSPQASPDQLKMYQTQIATFEAAHPGVKIAFEPTSDEGYPAQLAAAFASKQLPNIVTHLPSFAAQNYYGQGLLEPMDDVIKAIGEDKYFPGANDVYKTADGHYCGTAIGNTAADMLWLRKDLMQKAGVDKAPTTWDELRTACQKMQGGGIFGAPLPYGLNSMTSLIFIGFIHRAGGQIFSPDLAVAIDSQPTYDALEFYKSMREFCPPGATNYSWGESLTAFVSGATATGIYAGRVLANVTSQNPGIADSVTCATYPTISKDVASWTFNDFPSVFIPKDIANMAETKAFAAFLFEPKGYIPQLLAAPGHVLPVLKTIAEDPTYLADPIIQKYKAEVTLMAGAAAAGKNLGYETDKHKPNLKANEIIASNVIAELVQRVVLNDEDAKATVGDIAKKLEGLMKA
;
A
#
# COMPACT_ATOMS: atom_id res chain seq x y z
N MET A 1 42.61 -11.01 46.28
CA MET A 1 43.87 -11.13 45.50
C MET A 1 43.46 -11.27 44.08
N THR A 2 43.62 -10.37 43.37
CA THR A 2 44.34 -9.54 42.38
C THR A 2 43.44 -9.35 41.19
N ALA A 3 42.88 -8.23 40.85
CA ALA A 3 43.40 -6.95 40.33
C ALA A 3 43.73 -6.97 38.82
N LEU A 4 43.10 -5.97 38.12
CA LEU A 4 43.56 -5.31 36.90
C LEU A 4 43.16 -6.00 35.55
N GLN A 5 42.68 -5.35 34.51
CA GLN A 5 42.90 -3.95 34.07
C GLN A 5 41.81 -3.49 33.14
N GLN A 6 41.46 -2.23 33.23
CA GLN A 6 40.75 -1.43 32.23
C GLN A 6 41.66 -1.16 31.02
N GLU A 7 41.14 -1.23 29.83
CA GLU A 7 41.65 -0.40 28.72
C GLU A 7 40.46 0.31 28.04
N GLY A 8 40.43 1.62 28.24
CA GLY A 8 39.57 2.55 27.56
C GLY A 8 40.13 2.84 26.15
N ASN A 9 39.26 2.90 25.19
CA ASN A 9 39.59 3.39 23.86
C ASN A 9 38.94 4.76 23.67
N THR A 10 39.77 5.80 23.72
CA THR A 10 39.46 7.20 23.49
C THR A 10 39.19 7.41 21.98
N MET A 11 37.99 7.87 21.63
CA MET A 11 37.71 8.39 20.30
C MET A 11 38.40 9.74 20.12
N ASP A 12 39.18 9.81 19.07
CA ASP A 12 39.98 10.94 18.66
C ASP A 12 39.10 12.09 18.13
N SER A 13 39.25 13.26 18.74
CA SER A 13 38.48 14.49 18.55
C SER A 13 38.99 15.37 17.39
N ASN A 14 39.57 14.79 16.34
CA ASN A 14 40.22 15.55 15.24
C ASN A 14 39.52 15.57 13.87
N SER A 15 38.25 15.33 13.77
CA SER A 15 37.55 15.40 12.48
C SER A 15 36.51 16.53 12.30
N ILE A 16 36.54 17.58 13.16
CA ILE A 16 35.58 18.71 13.10
C ILE A 16 36.19 20.04 12.60
N TRP A 17 37.44 20.09 12.15
CA TRP A 17 38.10 21.35 11.79
C TRP A 17 38.45 21.55 10.30
N LEU A 18 37.71 21.00 9.34
CA LEU A 18 37.98 21.18 7.92
C LEU A 18 36.76 21.55 7.07
N ARG A 19 35.87 22.41 7.55
CA ARG A 19 34.83 23.05 6.73
C ARG A 19 34.48 24.47 7.16
N ARG A 20 35.50 25.32 7.37
CA ARG A 20 35.27 26.75 7.54
C ARG A 20 36.47 27.54 7.04
N THR A 21 36.64 27.65 5.75
CA THR A 21 37.36 28.76 5.08
C THR A 21 37.16 28.58 3.57
N LEU A 22 36.28 29.38 2.98
CA LEU A 22 36.22 29.82 1.61
C LEU A 22 34.78 30.30 1.28
N MET A 23 34.38 31.37 1.93
CA MET A 23 33.34 32.27 1.46
C MET A 23 33.69 33.68 1.92
N SER A 24 34.55 34.35 1.19
CA SER A 24 34.71 35.80 1.28
C SER A 24 34.50 36.43 -0.09
N GLY A 25 33.40 37.09 -0.27
CA GLY A 25 33.27 38.37 -0.91
C GLY A 25 33.56 38.51 -2.39
N ILE A 26 32.54 38.36 -3.25
CA ILE A 26 32.47 39.13 -4.50
C ILE A 26 31.21 40.01 -4.41
N SER A 27 31.44 41.31 -4.20
CA SER A 27 30.45 42.35 -4.15
C SER A 27 29.88 42.65 -5.55
N ARG A 28 28.57 42.77 -5.66
CA ARG A 28 27.82 43.11 -6.90
C ARG A 28 28.12 44.54 -7.46
N ARG A 29 29.13 45.24 -6.98
CA ARG A 29 29.44 46.63 -7.39
C ARG A 29 30.63 46.80 -8.35
N SER A 30 31.33 45.73 -8.75
CA SER A 30 32.58 45.84 -9.55
C SER A 30 32.45 45.51 -11.04
N VAL A 31 31.21 45.35 -11.58
CA VAL A 31 31.01 44.99 -13.02
C VAL A 31 30.53 46.17 -13.86
N LEU A 32 30.42 47.38 -13.32
CA LEU A 32 29.85 48.54 -14.04
C LEU A 32 30.83 49.67 -14.30
N GLN A 33 32.13 49.41 -14.42
CA GLN A 33 33.09 50.44 -14.91
C GLN A 33 34.06 49.84 -15.91
N GLY A 34 33.77 49.94 -17.20
CA GLY A 34 34.70 49.54 -18.28
C GLY A 34 34.05 49.49 -19.64
N LEU A 35 33.44 50.59 -20.08
CA LEU A 35 33.12 50.82 -21.50
C LEU A 35 33.38 52.25 -21.87
N GLY A 36 34.51 52.50 -22.48
CA GLY A 36 34.88 53.71 -23.19
C GLY A 36 35.41 53.44 -24.60
N THR A 37 34.63 53.88 -25.58
CA THR A 37 35.01 54.37 -26.93
C THR A 37 35.76 53.52 -27.95
N ALA A 38 35.11 53.35 -29.04
CA ALA A 38 35.45 53.72 -30.42
C ALA A 38 35.32 52.58 -31.44
N GLY A 39 34.67 52.85 -32.57
CA GLY A 39 34.89 52.20 -33.84
C GLY A 39 33.63 51.87 -34.65
N LEU A 40 33.27 52.76 -35.53
CA LEU A 40 32.37 52.54 -36.68
C LEU A 40 32.85 51.37 -37.54
N ALA A 41 31.95 50.48 -37.98
CA ALA A 41 31.78 50.12 -39.38
C ALA A 41 30.77 49.00 -39.63
N ALA A 42 29.91 49.24 -40.61
CA ALA A 42 29.30 48.32 -41.57
C ALA A 42 28.35 47.21 -41.07
N GLY A 43 27.11 47.42 -41.45
CA GLY A 43 26.01 46.49 -41.30
C GLY A 43 26.20 45.15 -41.98
N LEU A 44 25.89 44.14 -41.22
CA LEU A 44 25.36 42.85 -41.64
C LEU A 44 24.28 42.47 -40.63
N SER A 45 23.03 42.72 -41.00
CA SER A 45 21.84 42.22 -40.28
C SER A 45 21.76 40.72 -40.45
N LEU A 46 22.43 39.98 -39.59
CA LEU A 46 22.14 38.59 -39.36
C LEU A 46 20.83 38.56 -38.54
N PRO A 47 19.81 37.79 -38.96
CA PRO A 47 18.66 37.58 -38.12
C PRO A 47 19.18 36.88 -36.86
N LEU A 48 19.11 37.55 -35.71
CA LEU A 48 19.15 36.92 -34.40
C LEU A 48 17.95 35.95 -34.39
N ALA A 49 18.23 34.71 -34.81
CA ALA A 49 17.33 33.59 -34.47
C ALA A 49 17.30 33.60 -32.95
N GLY A 50 16.23 34.16 -32.41
CA GLY A 50 15.95 34.14 -30.98
C GLY A 50 16.06 32.68 -30.55
N ARG A 51 17.10 32.34 -29.82
CA ARG A 51 17.10 31.11 -29.04
C ARG A 51 15.89 31.24 -28.15
N ALA A 52 14.84 30.53 -28.51
CA ALA A 52 13.71 30.30 -27.59
C ALA A 52 14.37 29.77 -26.33
N ARG A 53 14.33 30.57 -25.28
CA ARG A 53 14.76 30.13 -23.94
C ARG A 53 13.86 28.96 -23.64
N ALA A 54 14.42 27.75 -23.56
CA ALA A 54 13.65 26.61 -23.10
C ALA A 54 13.00 27.02 -21.77
N ALA A 55 11.70 26.93 -21.68
CA ALA A 55 10.99 27.18 -20.42
C ALA A 55 11.63 26.31 -19.34
N ASP A 56 11.76 26.85 -18.14
CA ASP A 56 12.28 26.04 -17.02
C ASP A 56 11.41 24.78 -16.88
N PRO A 57 12.02 23.60 -16.65
CA PRO A 57 11.27 22.35 -16.62
C PRO A 57 10.25 22.37 -15.46
N VAL A 58 9.04 21.92 -15.79
CA VAL A 58 7.97 21.69 -14.81
C VAL A 58 8.34 20.50 -13.95
N THR A 59 8.25 20.63 -12.62
CA THR A 59 8.46 19.50 -11.72
C THR A 59 7.12 19.05 -11.13
N LEU A 60 6.78 17.76 -11.34
CA LEU A 60 5.62 17.11 -10.76
C LEU A 60 6.05 16.29 -9.54
N ARG A 61 5.42 16.50 -8.40
CA ARG A 61 5.64 15.75 -7.17
C ARG A 61 4.74 14.53 -7.14
N TRP A 62 5.33 13.36 -6.99
CA TRP A 62 4.61 12.08 -6.96
C TRP A 62 4.78 11.39 -5.60
N TRP A 63 3.68 11.15 -4.91
CA TRP A 63 3.64 10.46 -3.62
C TRP A 63 3.17 9.03 -3.74
N SER A 64 3.85 8.09 -3.04
CA SER A 64 3.44 6.69 -2.93
C SER A 64 4.06 6.04 -1.68
N PRO A 65 3.35 5.13 -0.98
CA PRO A 65 3.91 4.32 0.11
C PRO A 65 4.72 3.13 -0.41
N GLN A 66 4.62 2.80 -1.68
CA GLN A 66 5.35 1.69 -2.30
C GLN A 66 6.81 2.09 -2.56
N ALA A 67 7.69 1.87 -1.57
CA ALA A 67 9.07 2.39 -1.58
C ALA A 67 10.13 1.35 -1.19
N SER A 68 9.89 0.06 -1.46
CA SER A 68 10.94 -0.97 -1.34
C SER A 68 12.10 -0.70 -2.32
N PRO A 69 13.31 -1.19 -2.08
CA PRO A 69 14.46 -0.95 -2.96
C PRO A 69 14.19 -1.29 -4.42
N ASP A 70 13.49 -2.40 -4.71
CA ASP A 70 13.15 -2.81 -6.08
C ASP A 70 12.12 -1.85 -6.71
N GLN A 71 11.14 -1.40 -5.94
CA GLN A 71 10.16 -0.41 -6.38
C GLN A 71 10.81 0.94 -6.67
N LEU A 72 11.71 1.42 -5.81
CA LEU A 72 12.44 2.66 -6.05
C LEU A 72 13.27 2.61 -7.34
N LYS A 73 13.96 1.49 -7.58
CA LYS A 73 14.71 1.27 -8.83
C LYS A 73 13.78 1.28 -10.04
N MET A 74 12.65 0.64 -9.95
CA MET A 74 11.65 0.62 -11.01
C MET A 74 11.09 2.02 -11.27
N TYR A 75 10.75 2.81 -10.23
CA TYR A 75 10.28 4.19 -10.38
C TYR A 75 11.29 5.07 -11.08
N GLN A 76 12.59 4.93 -10.80
CA GLN A 76 13.64 5.65 -11.51
C GLN A 76 13.59 5.35 -13.02
N THR A 77 13.34 4.10 -13.41
CA THR A 77 13.20 3.69 -14.81
C THR A 77 11.92 4.26 -15.45
N GLN A 78 10.80 4.22 -14.76
CA GLN A 78 9.55 4.83 -15.22
C GLN A 78 9.70 6.34 -15.42
N ILE A 79 10.27 7.03 -14.44
CA ILE A 79 10.53 8.48 -14.47
C ILE A 79 11.39 8.82 -15.68
N ALA A 80 12.51 8.12 -15.85
CA ALA A 80 13.41 8.36 -17.00
C ALA A 80 12.69 8.14 -18.35
N THR A 81 11.83 7.12 -18.44
CA THR A 81 11.05 6.82 -19.65
C THR A 81 10.05 7.93 -19.95
N PHE A 82 9.32 8.41 -18.94
CA PHE A 82 8.36 9.51 -19.11
C PHE A 82 9.05 10.82 -19.46
N GLU A 83 10.10 11.20 -18.73
CA GLU A 83 10.86 12.44 -18.95
C GLU A 83 11.51 12.50 -20.34
N ALA A 84 11.98 11.36 -20.87
CA ALA A 84 12.53 11.28 -22.23
C ALA A 84 11.47 11.54 -23.31
N ALA A 85 10.22 11.13 -23.07
CA ALA A 85 9.09 11.36 -23.97
C ALA A 85 8.47 12.76 -23.80
N HIS A 86 8.68 13.42 -22.67
CA HIS A 86 8.11 14.72 -22.30
C HIS A 86 9.23 15.74 -21.93
N PRO A 87 10.01 16.22 -22.91
CA PRO A 87 11.07 17.19 -22.63
C PRO A 87 10.48 18.44 -21.97
N GLY A 88 11.00 18.82 -20.82
CA GLY A 88 10.51 19.97 -20.03
C GLY A 88 9.63 19.56 -18.85
N VAL A 89 9.36 18.26 -18.63
CA VAL A 89 8.72 17.76 -17.40
C VAL A 89 9.73 16.95 -16.60
N LYS A 90 9.75 17.15 -15.29
CA LYS A 90 10.51 16.39 -14.30
C LYS A 90 9.58 15.76 -13.28
N ILE A 91 9.88 14.57 -12.82
CA ILE A 91 9.11 13.86 -11.78
C ILE A 91 9.97 13.76 -10.52
N ALA A 92 9.47 14.31 -9.42
CA ALA A 92 10.05 14.16 -8.09
C ALA A 92 9.25 13.13 -7.31
N PHE A 93 9.78 11.90 -7.20
CA PHE A 93 9.18 10.87 -6.38
C PHE A 93 9.49 11.11 -4.90
N GLU A 94 8.46 11.15 -4.08
CA GLU A 94 8.54 11.38 -2.64
C GLU A 94 7.83 10.22 -1.92
N PRO A 95 8.56 9.33 -1.23
CA PRO A 95 7.95 8.20 -0.54
C PRO A 95 7.11 8.68 0.66
N THR A 96 5.98 8.03 0.85
CA THR A 96 5.15 8.14 2.04
C THR A 96 5.20 6.81 2.84
N SER A 97 4.33 6.64 3.82
CA SER A 97 4.13 5.35 4.50
C SER A 97 2.65 5.06 4.66
N ASP A 98 2.30 3.77 4.76
CA ASP A 98 0.92 3.33 4.95
C ASP A 98 0.31 3.88 6.25
N GLU A 99 1.10 4.04 7.30
CA GLU A 99 0.63 4.61 8.58
C GLU A 99 0.68 6.14 8.60
N GLY A 100 1.60 6.76 7.87
CA GLY A 100 1.87 8.20 7.91
C GLY A 100 1.09 9.04 6.90
N TYR A 101 0.59 8.43 5.79
CA TYR A 101 -0.02 9.20 4.71
C TYR A 101 -1.24 10.04 5.14
N PRO A 102 -2.11 9.61 6.09
CA PRO A 102 -3.27 10.42 6.44
C PRO A 102 -2.86 11.78 7.02
N ALA A 103 -1.89 11.78 7.94
CA ALA A 103 -1.37 13.01 8.55
C ALA A 103 -0.59 13.85 7.53
N GLN A 104 0.21 13.24 6.66
CA GLN A 104 0.96 13.93 5.62
C GLN A 104 0.03 14.63 4.61
N LEU A 105 -1.02 13.94 4.12
CA LEU A 105 -1.99 14.54 3.21
C LEU A 105 -2.81 15.63 3.87
N ALA A 106 -3.27 15.43 5.10
CA ALA A 106 -3.98 16.49 5.85
C ALA A 106 -3.12 17.75 5.98
N ALA A 107 -1.84 17.61 6.33
CA ALA A 107 -0.89 18.71 6.41
C ALA A 107 -0.65 19.37 5.04
N ALA A 108 -0.55 18.60 3.96
CA ALA A 108 -0.38 19.09 2.60
C ALA A 108 -1.59 19.90 2.14
N PHE A 109 -2.81 19.42 2.38
CA PHE A 109 -4.04 20.14 2.08
C PHE A 109 -4.14 21.45 2.88
N ALA A 110 -3.85 21.42 4.19
CA ALA A 110 -3.89 22.61 5.05
C ALA A 110 -2.86 23.67 4.66
N SER A 111 -1.65 23.25 4.27
CA SER A 111 -0.55 24.16 3.87
C SER A 111 -0.57 24.53 2.39
N LYS A 112 -1.42 23.91 1.58
CA LYS A 112 -1.44 24.02 0.11
C LYS A 112 -0.11 23.61 -0.55
N GLN A 113 0.66 22.73 0.11
CA GLN A 113 1.91 22.15 -0.43
C GLN A 113 1.62 20.76 -0.99
N LEU A 114 0.71 20.69 -1.96
CA LEU A 114 0.17 19.45 -2.50
C LEU A 114 1.17 18.71 -3.38
N PRO A 115 1.20 17.35 -3.37
CA PRO A 115 1.76 16.58 -4.48
C PRO A 115 0.90 16.79 -5.73
N ASN A 116 1.47 16.56 -6.91
CA ASN A 116 0.72 16.56 -8.14
C ASN A 116 -0.12 15.29 -8.28
N ILE A 117 0.44 14.15 -7.92
CA ILE A 117 -0.22 12.86 -8.03
C ILE A 117 0.09 11.99 -6.80
N VAL A 118 -0.88 11.22 -6.38
CA VAL A 118 -0.77 10.23 -5.30
C VAL A 118 -1.17 8.87 -5.85
N THR A 119 -0.36 7.84 -5.55
CA THR A 119 -0.63 6.47 -6.00
C THR A 119 -0.53 5.47 -4.86
N HIS A 120 -1.19 4.31 -5.03
CA HIS A 120 -1.12 3.14 -4.13
C HIS A 120 -1.66 3.37 -2.72
N LEU A 121 -2.52 4.38 -2.51
CA LEU A 121 -3.31 4.46 -1.29
C LEU A 121 -4.61 3.65 -1.44
N PRO A 122 -5.22 3.22 -0.32
CA PRO A 122 -6.49 2.53 -0.35
C PRO A 122 -7.58 3.31 -1.08
N SER A 123 -8.50 2.61 -1.76
CA SER A 123 -9.60 3.23 -2.51
C SER A 123 -10.45 4.17 -1.67
N PHE A 124 -10.70 3.83 -0.42
CA PHE A 124 -11.48 4.68 0.49
C PHE A 124 -10.78 6.01 0.84
N ALA A 125 -9.46 6.12 0.68
CA ALA A 125 -8.77 7.40 0.83
C ALA A 125 -9.18 8.38 -0.29
N ALA A 126 -9.20 7.93 -1.55
CA ALA A 126 -9.64 8.74 -2.67
C ALA A 126 -11.12 9.17 -2.49
N GLN A 127 -12.00 8.25 -2.11
CA GLN A 127 -13.40 8.55 -1.84
C GLN A 127 -13.57 9.61 -0.73
N ASN A 128 -12.83 9.47 0.37
CA ASN A 128 -12.88 10.42 1.49
C ASN A 128 -12.44 11.83 1.07
N TYR A 129 -11.29 11.97 0.41
CA TYR A 129 -10.79 13.29 -0.01
C TYR A 129 -11.64 13.93 -1.11
N TYR A 130 -12.20 13.12 -2.02
CA TYR A 130 -13.11 13.63 -3.04
C TYR A 130 -14.41 14.13 -2.41
N GLY A 131 -14.98 13.38 -1.45
CA GLY A 131 -16.18 13.81 -0.71
C GLY A 131 -15.98 15.12 0.04
N GLN A 132 -14.75 15.50 0.38
CA GLN A 132 -14.38 16.80 0.94
C GLN A 132 -14.13 17.89 -0.14
N GLY A 133 -14.25 17.56 -1.43
CA GLY A 133 -13.98 18.49 -2.54
C GLY A 133 -12.49 18.78 -2.77
N LEU A 134 -11.60 17.93 -2.31
CA LEU A 134 -10.15 18.11 -2.34
C LEU A 134 -9.46 17.49 -3.56
N LEU A 135 -10.16 16.66 -4.34
CA LEU A 135 -9.61 15.98 -5.51
C LEU A 135 -10.19 16.46 -6.82
N GLU A 136 -9.41 16.38 -7.87
CA GLU A 136 -9.80 16.55 -9.27
C GLU A 136 -10.50 15.27 -9.77
N PRO A 137 -11.59 15.35 -10.54
CA PRO A 137 -12.18 14.19 -11.22
C PRO A 137 -11.18 13.53 -12.19
N MET A 138 -11.19 12.21 -12.22
CA MET A 138 -10.25 11.41 -13.02
C MET A 138 -10.84 10.93 -14.35
N ASP A 139 -12.02 11.39 -14.74
CA ASP A 139 -12.73 10.98 -15.97
C ASP A 139 -11.87 11.10 -17.23
N ASP A 140 -11.15 12.22 -17.38
CA ASP A 140 -10.28 12.47 -18.53
C ASP A 140 -9.11 11.47 -18.58
N VAL A 141 -8.54 11.12 -17.41
CA VAL A 141 -7.44 10.15 -17.30
C VAL A 141 -7.95 8.75 -17.66
N ILE A 142 -9.09 8.33 -17.11
CA ILE A 142 -9.70 7.03 -17.41
C ILE A 142 -10.03 6.93 -18.91
N LYS A 143 -10.58 8.00 -19.50
CA LYS A 143 -10.85 8.07 -20.93
C LYS A 143 -9.55 7.97 -21.77
N ALA A 144 -8.48 8.61 -21.35
CA ALA A 144 -7.18 8.54 -22.03
C ALA A 144 -6.56 7.13 -21.96
N ILE A 145 -6.72 6.42 -20.82
CA ILE A 145 -6.32 5.02 -20.68
C ILE A 145 -7.17 4.10 -21.57
N GLY A 146 -8.47 4.36 -21.66
CA GLY A 146 -9.51 3.55 -22.31
C GLY A 146 -10.32 2.76 -21.29
N GLU A 147 -11.53 3.22 -21.02
CA GLU A 147 -12.41 2.63 -19.99
C GLU A 147 -12.72 1.15 -20.28
N ASP A 148 -12.86 0.78 -21.56
CA ASP A 148 -13.13 -0.58 -22.04
C ASP A 148 -11.97 -1.57 -21.80
N LYS A 149 -10.76 -1.06 -21.57
CA LYS A 149 -9.58 -1.88 -21.29
C LYS A 149 -9.57 -2.43 -19.86
N TYR A 150 -10.25 -1.78 -18.93
CA TYR A 150 -10.34 -2.27 -17.55
C TYR A 150 -11.12 -3.58 -17.45
N PHE A 151 -10.77 -4.39 -16.46
CA PHE A 151 -11.68 -5.46 -16.04
C PHE A 151 -12.98 -4.88 -15.52
N PRO A 152 -14.12 -5.57 -15.74
CA PRO A 152 -15.40 -5.14 -15.19
C PRO A 152 -15.29 -4.92 -13.66
N GLY A 153 -15.84 -3.81 -13.18
CA GLY A 153 -15.86 -3.49 -11.75
C GLY A 153 -14.57 -2.87 -11.19
N ALA A 154 -13.46 -2.85 -11.92
CA ALA A 154 -12.17 -2.37 -11.40
C ALA A 154 -12.20 -0.91 -10.90
N ASN A 155 -13.00 -0.06 -11.53
CA ASN A 155 -13.16 1.34 -11.15
C ASN A 155 -14.49 1.65 -10.45
N ASP A 156 -15.33 0.66 -10.17
CA ASP A 156 -16.66 0.90 -9.54
C ASP A 156 -16.51 1.55 -8.16
N VAL A 157 -15.46 1.17 -7.42
CA VAL A 157 -15.15 1.74 -6.10
C VAL A 157 -14.77 3.22 -6.15
N TYR A 158 -14.43 3.75 -7.32
CA TYR A 158 -14.08 5.17 -7.51
C TYR A 158 -15.22 6.00 -8.06
N LYS A 159 -16.33 5.36 -8.48
CA LYS A 159 -17.48 6.05 -9.02
C LYS A 159 -18.27 6.72 -7.88
N THR A 160 -18.44 8.00 -7.99
CA THR A 160 -19.11 8.83 -7.00
C THR A 160 -20.57 9.10 -7.35
N ALA A 161 -21.36 9.57 -6.39
CA ALA A 161 -22.78 9.79 -6.55
C ALA A 161 -23.12 10.88 -7.61
N ASP A 162 -22.20 11.80 -7.89
CA ASP A 162 -22.31 12.85 -8.92
C ASP A 162 -21.95 12.32 -10.32
N GLY A 163 -21.59 11.04 -10.45
CA GLY A 163 -21.32 10.38 -11.71
C GLY A 163 -19.87 10.46 -12.19
N HIS A 164 -18.99 11.12 -11.44
CA HIS A 164 -17.57 11.24 -11.73
C HIS A 164 -16.75 10.12 -11.08
N TYR A 165 -15.47 10.04 -11.44
CA TYR A 165 -14.49 9.14 -10.81
C TYR A 165 -13.55 9.93 -9.91
N CYS A 166 -13.51 9.61 -8.61
CA CYS A 166 -12.61 10.26 -7.64
C CYS A 166 -11.15 9.78 -7.70
N GLY A 167 -10.89 8.76 -8.47
CA GLY A 167 -9.60 8.11 -8.66
C GLY A 167 -9.71 7.05 -9.75
N THR A 168 -8.62 6.30 -9.96
CA THR A 168 -8.63 5.08 -10.78
C THR A 168 -7.78 4.01 -10.13
N ALA A 169 -8.18 2.75 -10.29
CA ALA A 169 -7.41 1.62 -9.78
C ALA A 169 -6.10 1.45 -10.55
N ILE A 170 -4.96 1.46 -9.86
CA ILE A 170 -3.66 1.13 -10.45
C ILE A 170 -3.32 -0.35 -10.28
N GLY A 171 -4.18 -1.09 -9.63
CA GLY A 171 -4.01 -2.51 -9.40
C GLY A 171 -5.15 -3.10 -8.62
N ASN A 172 -5.07 -4.40 -8.40
CA ASN A 172 -6.00 -5.18 -7.60
C ASN A 172 -5.21 -6.06 -6.64
N THR A 173 -5.57 -6.10 -5.36
CA THR A 173 -4.79 -6.79 -4.33
C THR A 173 -5.71 -7.59 -3.41
N ALA A 174 -5.54 -8.92 -3.36
CA ALA A 174 -6.09 -9.75 -2.28
C ALA A 174 -5.10 -9.68 -1.11
N ALA A 175 -5.41 -8.86 -0.10
CA ALA A 175 -4.43 -8.46 0.89
C ALA A 175 -4.30 -9.42 2.08
N ASP A 176 -5.23 -10.36 2.25
CA ASP A 176 -5.32 -11.26 3.41
C ASP A 176 -5.44 -12.73 3.03
N MET A 177 -4.70 -13.15 1.99
CA MET A 177 -4.61 -14.56 1.61
C MET A 177 -3.95 -15.39 2.71
N LEU A 178 -4.41 -16.62 2.87
CA LEU A 178 -3.74 -17.61 3.70
C LEU A 178 -2.57 -18.20 2.94
N TRP A 179 -1.35 -17.89 3.35
CA TRP A 179 -0.13 -18.52 2.85
C TRP A 179 0.19 -19.77 3.64
N LEU A 180 0.70 -20.80 2.97
CA LEU A 180 0.91 -22.13 3.52
C LEU A 180 2.26 -22.72 3.08
N ARG A 181 2.88 -23.47 3.99
CA ARG A 181 4.10 -24.26 3.77
C ARG A 181 3.71 -25.70 3.47
N LYS A 182 3.68 -26.08 2.18
CA LYS A 182 3.33 -27.45 1.71
C LYS A 182 4.19 -28.54 2.36
N ASP A 183 5.48 -28.27 2.55
CA ASP A 183 6.41 -29.19 3.20
C ASP A 183 6.06 -29.46 4.67
N LEU A 184 5.65 -28.41 5.40
CA LEU A 184 5.18 -28.55 6.78
C LEU A 184 3.80 -29.22 6.84
N MET A 185 2.90 -28.89 5.91
CA MET A 185 1.61 -29.56 5.79
C MET A 185 1.79 -31.08 5.60
N GLN A 186 2.62 -31.48 4.63
CA GLN A 186 2.91 -32.90 4.36
C GLN A 186 3.50 -33.59 5.59
N LYS A 187 4.49 -32.97 6.25
CA LYS A 187 5.11 -33.52 7.47
C LYS A 187 4.10 -33.66 8.61
N ALA A 188 3.13 -32.77 8.71
CA ALA A 188 2.11 -32.74 9.76
C ALA A 188 0.85 -33.55 9.45
N GLY A 189 0.76 -34.18 8.27
CA GLY A 189 -0.45 -34.89 7.82
C GLY A 189 -1.65 -33.95 7.64
N VAL A 190 -1.40 -32.75 7.08
CA VAL A 190 -2.42 -31.77 6.67
C VAL A 190 -2.56 -31.85 5.15
N ASP A 191 -3.52 -32.62 4.66
CA ASP A 191 -3.62 -33.00 3.24
C ASP A 191 -4.13 -31.85 2.33
N LYS A 192 -4.85 -30.88 2.89
CA LYS A 192 -5.44 -29.78 2.14
C LYS A 192 -5.40 -28.48 2.94
N ALA A 193 -5.52 -27.35 2.24
CA ALA A 193 -5.67 -26.03 2.86
C ALA A 193 -6.92 -26.03 3.76
N PRO A 194 -6.81 -25.48 4.98
CA PRO A 194 -7.97 -25.32 5.87
C PRO A 194 -9.01 -24.38 5.27
N THR A 195 -10.28 -24.70 5.44
CA THR A 195 -11.44 -23.94 4.97
C THR A 195 -12.27 -23.36 6.09
N THR A 196 -12.09 -23.87 7.32
CA THR A 196 -12.73 -23.36 8.53
C THR A 196 -11.70 -22.97 9.59
N TRP A 197 -12.10 -22.15 10.53
CA TRP A 197 -11.25 -21.72 11.65
C TRP A 197 -10.74 -22.89 12.49
N ASP A 198 -11.57 -23.90 12.73
CA ASP A 198 -11.16 -25.10 13.48
C ASP A 198 -10.12 -25.93 12.69
N GLU A 199 -10.30 -26.04 11.37
CA GLU A 199 -9.31 -26.67 10.50
C GLU A 199 -7.99 -25.87 10.51
N LEU A 200 -8.03 -24.52 10.49
CA LEU A 200 -6.85 -23.67 10.56
C LEU A 200 -6.12 -23.82 11.90
N ARG A 201 -6.85 -23.74 13.00
CA ARG A 201 -6.27 -23.93 14.34
C ARG A 201 -5.59 -25.29 14.48
N THR A 202 -6.26 -26.34 14.02
CA THR A 202 -5.72 -27.72 14.02
C THR A 202 -4.45 -27.82 13.14
N ALA A 203 -4.46 -27.18 11.97
CA ALA A 203 -3.28 -27.14 11.09
C ALA A 203 -2.10 -26.40 11.73
N CYS A 204 -2.35 -25.23 12.35
CA CYS A 204 -1.32 -24.49 13.08
C CYS A 204 -0.72 -25.32 14.22
N GLN A 205 -1.59 -25.98 15.03
CA GLN A 205 -1.14 -26.85 16.12
C GLN A 205 -0.26 -27.99 15.65
N LYS A 206 -0.59 -28.62 14.53
CA LYS A 206 0.17 -29.73 13.96
C LYS A 206 1.48 -29.31 13.29
N MET A 207 1.49 -28.12 12.67
CA MET A 207 2.64 -27.62 11.90
C MET A 207 3.65 -26.86 12.75
N GLN A 208 3.26 -26.35 13.93
CA GLN A 208 4.19 -25.66 14.82
C GLN A 208 5.18 -26.62 15.48
N GLY A 209 6.34 -26.10 15.87
CA GLY A 209 7.37 -26.86 16.57
C GLY A 209 8.75 -26.67 15.95
N GLY A 210 9.81 -27.07 16.69
CA GLY A 210 11.18 -26.91 16.22
C GLY A 210 11.60 -25.46 15.96
N GLY A 211 11.00 -24.48 16.66
CA GLY A 211 11.24 -23.05 16.45
C GLY A 211 10.32 -22.39 15.42
N ILE A 212 9.39 -23.16 14.82
CA ILE A 212 8.40 -22.64 13.86
C ILE A 212 7.08 -22.41 14.62
N PHE A 213 6.49 -21.24 14.47
CA PHE A 213 5.17 -20.88 14.98
C PHE A 213 4.08 -21.23 13.96
N GLY A 214 2.82 -21.34 14.42
CA GLY A 214 1.70 -21.69 13.56
C GLY A 214 1.30 -20.56 12.61
N ALA A 215 1.18 -19.33 13.11
CA ALA A 215 0.64 -18.17 12.36
C ALA A 215 1.26 -16.84 12.78
N PRO A 216 1.35 -15.83 11.89
CA PRO A 216 1.85 -14.49 12.19
C PRO A 216 0.71 -13.45 12.29
N LEU A 217 -0.36 -13.72 13.07
CA LEU A 217 -1.45 -12.75 13.17
C LEU A 217 -0.98 -11.46 13.83
N PRO A 218 -1.39 -10.28 13.29
CA PRO A 218 -1.01 -8.99 13.86
C PRO A 218 -1.89 -8.64 15.07
N TYR A 219 -1.27 -8.13 16.15
CA TYR A 219 -1.96 -7.61 17.32
C TYR A 219 -1.50 -6.19 17.67
N GLY A 220 -0.71 -5.54 16.80
CA GLY A 220 -0.24 -4.18 16.98
C GLY A 220 -1.37 -3.15 16.92
N LEU A 221 -1.16 -1.96 17.52
CA LEU A 221 -2.09 -0.84 17.38
C LEU A 221 -1.82 -0.10 16.07
N ASN A 222 -2.25 -0.69 14.96
CA ASN A 222 -1.97 -0.20 13.61
C ASN A 222 -3.05 -0.59 12.60
N SER A 223 -2.94 -0.07 11.38
CA SER A 223 -3.90 -0.28 10.31
C SER A 223 -4.01 -1.74 9.88
N MET A 224 -2.91 -2.51 9.85
CA MET A 224 -2.96 -3.92 9.48
C MET A 224 -3.85 -4.73 10.44
N THR A 225 -3.66 -4.55 11.74
CA THR A 225 -4.50 -5.22 12.75
C THR A 225 -5.97 -4.88 12.55
N SER A 226 -6.29 -3.59 12.30
CA SER A 226 -7.67 -3.16 12.02
C SER A 226 -8.24 -3.86 10.79
N LEU A 227 -7.54 -3.83 9.67
CA LEU A 227 -8.01 -4.38 8.38
C LEU A 227 -8.15 -5.91 8.43
N ILE A 228 -7.17 -6.59 9.01
CA ILE A 228 -7.20 -8.04 9.17
C ILE A 228 -8.36 -8.47 10.09
N PHE A 229 -8.54 -7.79 11.22
CA PHE A 229 -9.61 -8.15 12.17
C PHE A 229 -11.01 -7.87 11.61
N ILE A 230 -11.21 -6.80 10.82
CA ILE A 230 -12.45 -6.60 10.05
C ILE A 230 -12.75 -7.84 9.19
N GLY A 231 -11.74 -8.37 8.50
CA GLY A 231 -11.89 -9.61 7.73
C GLY A 231 -12.34 -10.81 8.58
N PHE A 232 -11.89 -10.94 9.82
CA PHE A 232 -12.34 -11.99 10.72
C PHE A 232 -13.81 -11.81 11.12
N ILE A 233 -14.28 -10.59 11.38
CA ILE A 233 -15.70 -10.31 11.65
C ILE A 233 -16.56 -10.74 10.45
N HIS A 234 -16.16 -10.41 9.22
CA HIS A 234 -16.88 -10.84 8.03
C HIS A 234 -16.86 -12.35 7.82
N ARG A 235 -15.75 -13.01 8.11
CA ARG A 235 -15.60 -14.47 8.04
C ARG A 235 -16.35 -15.21 9.15
N ALA A 236 -16.84 -14.48 10.16
CA ALA A 236 -17.81 -14.97 11.13
C ALA A 236 -19.27 -14.72 10.70
N GLY A 237 -19.49 -14.03 9.56
CA GLY A 237 -20.83 -13.64 9.07
C GLY A 237 -21.31 -12.29 9.62
N GLY A 238 -20.43 -11.49 10.24
CA GLY A 238 -20.70 -10.15 10.75
C GLY A 238 -20.34 -9.03 9.78
N GLN A 239 -20.45 -7.81 10.27
CA GLN A 239 -20.10 -6.57 9.56
C GLN A 239 -19.83 -5.45 10.57
N ILE A 240 -19.07 -4.44 10.17
CA ILE A 240 -18.80 -3.25 10.99
C ILE A 240 -19.99 -2.29 10.93
N PHE A 241 -20.52 -2.09 9.73
CA PHE A 241 -21.68 -1.23 9.46
C PHE A 241 -22.79 -2.02 8.77
N SER A 242 -24.03 -1.58 8.93
CA SER A 242 -25.15 -2.05 8.13
C SER A 242 -25.06 -1.47 6.70
N PRO A 243 -25.84 -1.99 5.74
CA PRO A 243 -25.91 -1.43 4.39
C PRO A 243 -26.17 0.07 4.33
N ASP A 244 -26.88 0.62 5.32
CA ASP A 244 -27.17 2.05 5.45
C ASP A 244 -26.16 2.81 6.33
N LEU A 245 -25.02 2.20 6.67
CA LEU A 245 -23.92 2.74 7.45
C LEU A 245 -24.25 3.01 8.94
N ALA A 246 -25.27 2.36 9.50
CA ALA A 246 -25.41 2.31 10.96
C ALA A 246 -24.38 1.34 11.55
N VAL A 247 -23.82 1.68 12.72
CA VAL A 247 -22.84 0.82 13.40
C VAL A 247 -23.49 -0.53 13.76
N ALA A 248 -22.88 -1.63 13.38
CA ALA A 248 -23.36 -3.00 13.52
C ALA A 248 -22.35 -3.97 14.16
N ILE A 249 -21.22 -3.43 14.64
CA ILE A 249 -20.12 -4.23 15.20
C ILE A 249 -20.51 -5.01 16.47
N ASP A 250 -21.51 -4.53 17.25
CA ASP A 250 -22.00 -5.23 18.44
C ASP A 250 -22.89 -6.40 18.02
N SER A 251 -22.26 -7.53 17.73
CA SER A 251 -22.92 -8.71 17.17
C SER A 251 -22.20 -9.99 17.59
N GLN A 252 -22.93 -11.13 17.59
CA GLN A 252 -22.33 -12.43 17.90
C GLN A 252 -21.13 -12.76 17.01
N PRO A 253 -21.14 -12.52 15.67
CA PRO A 253 -19.96 -12.73 14.83
C PRO A 253 -18.72 -11.95 15.28
N THR A 254 -18.88 -10.75 15.84
CA THR A 254 -17.74 -9.99 16.40
C THR A 254 -17.17 -10.68 17.64
N TYR A 255 -18.00 -11.19 18.52
CA TYR A 255 -17.55 -11.94 19.70
C TYR A 255 -16.87 -13.24 19.32
N ASP A 256 -17.42 -13.98 18.36
CA ASP A 256 -16.82 -15.21 17.83
C ASP A 256 -15.45 -14.93 17.17
N ALA A 257 -15.34 -13.83 16.45
CA ALA A 257 -14.08 -13.37 15.84
C ALA A 257 -13.04 -13.03 16.93
N LEU A 258 -13.43 -12.32 17.99
CA LEU A 258 -12.53 -11.99 19.12
C LEU A 258 -12.05 -13.26 19.84
N GLU A 259 -12.94 -14.21 20.11
CA GLU A 259 -12.59 -15.46 20.75
C GLU A 259 -11.62 -16.28 19.90
N PHE A 260 -11.92 -16.44 18.61
CA PHE A 260 -11.02 -17.13 17.69
C PHE A 260 -9.67 -16.44 17.59
N TYR A 261 -9.63 -15.11 17.39
CA TYR A 261 -8.41 -14.33 17.26
C TYR A 261 -7.54 -14.43 18.53
N LYS A 262 -8.18 -14.44 19.71
CA LYS A 262 -7.54 -14.67 21.00
C LYS A 262 -6.94 -16.07 21.10
N SER A 263 -7.67 -17.10 20.66
CA SER A 263 -7.22 -18.50 20.69
C SER A 263 -6.01 -18.73 19.79
N MET A 264 -5.82 -17.91 18.75
CA MET A 264 -4.69 -18.02 17.84
C MET A 264 -3.37 -17.46 18.40
N ARG A 265 -3.40 -16.73 19.52
CA ARG A 265 -2.17 -16.17 20.14
C ARG A 265 -1.12 -17.22 20.48
N GLU A 266 -1.55 -18.38 20.95
CA GLU A 266 -0.64 -19.49 21.30
C GLU A 266 0.20 -20.00 20.11
N PHE A 267 -0.26 -19.75 18.87
CA PHE A 267 0.41 -20.13 17.65
C PHE A 267 1.28 -19.03 17.05
N CYS A 268 1.24 -17.82 17.62
CA CYS A 268 1.94 -16.65 17.09
C CYS A 268 3.29 -16.42 17.79
N PRO A 269 4.29 -15.87 17.08
CA PRO A 269 5.54 -15.44 17.73
C PRO A 269 5.27 -14.40 18.83
N PRO A 270 6.07 -14.33 19.90
CA PRO A 270 5.91 -13.34 20.98
C PRO A 270 5.88 -11.88 20.47
N GLY A 271 6.61 -11.59 19.38
CA GLY A 271 6.64 -10.27 18.75
C GLY A 271 5.34 -9.86 18.03
N ALA A 272 4.39 -10.78 17.82
CA ALA A 272 3.14 -10.52 17.10
C ALA A 272 2.29 -9.40 17.74
N THR A 273 2.50 -9.09 19.02
CA THR A 273 1.88 -7.94 19.71
C THR A 273 2.22 -6.59 19.11
N ASN A 274 3.25 -6.51 18.26
CA ASN A 274 3.69 -5.29 17.58
C ASN A 274 3.74 -5.45 16.04
N TYR A 275 3.23 -6.57 15.49
CA TYR A 275 3.29 -6.79 14.06
C TYR A 275 2.41 -5.80 13.29
N SER A 276 2.97 -5.30 12.21
CA SER A 276 2.31 -4.66 11.09
C SER A 276 2.68 -5.41 9.80
N TRP A 277 2.47 -4.82 8.65
CA TRP A 277 2.68 -5.46 7.34
C TRP A 277 4.10 -6.04 7.17
N GLY A 278 5.13 -5.28 7.54
CA GLY A 278 6.53 -5.69 7.38
C GLY A 278 6.90 -6.91 8.20
N GLU A 279 6.53 -6.94 9.47
CA GLU A 279 6.84 -8.02 10.41
C GLU A 279 6.08 -9.30 10.07
N SER A 280 4.78 -9.19 9.71
CA SER A 280 3.95 -10.33 9.31
C SER A 280 4.48 -10.99 8.03
N LEU A 281 4.88 -10.20 7.03
CA LEU A 281 5.53 -10.70 5.82
C LEU A 281 6.85 -11.41 6.16
N THR A 282 7.70 -10.74 6.95
CA THR A 282 9.02 -11.27 7.34
C THR A 282 8.89 -12.57 8.12
N ALA A 283 7.93 -12.70 9.02
CA ALA A 283 7.72 -13.90 9.82
C ALA A 283 7.45 -15.13 8.93
N PHE A 284 6.64 -15.00 7.88
CA PHE A 284 6.39 -16.10 6.95
C PHE A 284 7.56 -16.32 5.99
N VAL A 285 8.09 -15.29 5.36
CA VAL A 285 9.17 -15.38 4.36
C VAL A 285 10.45 -15.95 4.96
N SER A 286 10.79 -15.60 6.20
CA SER A 286 11.95 -16.17 6.90
C SER A 286 11.78 -17.65 7.26
N GLY A 287 10.54 -18.17 7.22
CA GLY A 287 10.21 -19.52 7.65
C GLY A 287 9.94 -19.63 9.15
N ALA A 288 9.83 -18.50 9.87
CA ALA A 288 9.52 -18.49 11.30
C ALA A 288 8.07 -18.91 11.59
N THR A 289 7.18 -18.87 10.60
CA THR A 289 5.79 -19.32 10.75
C THR A 289 5.40 -20.33 9.65
N ALA A 290 4.54 -21.28 9.99
CA ALA A 290 4.03 -22.32 9.10
C ALA A 290 2.95 -21.81 8.15
N THR A 291 2.18 -20.81 8.60
CA THR A 291 1.20 -20.08 7.79
C THR A 291 1.54 -18.61 7.71
N GLY A 292 0.91 -17.89 6.80
CA GLY A 292 1.01 -16.44 6.64
C GLY A 292 -0.36 -15.83 6.38
N ILE A 293 -0.50 -14.53 6.65
CA ILE A 293 -1.63 -13.72 6.22
C ILE A 293 -1.07 -12.48 5.55
N TYR A 294 -1.20 -12.41 4.22
CA TYR A 294 -0.61 -11.33 3.43
C TYR A 294 -1.10 -11.33 1.98
N ALA A 295 -0.79 -10.24 1.25
CA ALA A 295 -0.96 -10.16 -0.20
C ALA A 295 0.14 -10.95 -0.96
N GLY A 296 0.09 -10.92 -2.28
CA GLY A 296 0.98 -11.69 -3.16
C GLY A 296 2.47 -11.31 -3.14
N ARG A 297 2.88 -10.24 -2.43
CA ARG A 297 4.31 -9.89 -2.25
C ARG A 297 5.14 -11.05 -1.67
N VAL A 298 4.50 -11.97 -0.98
CA VAL A 298 5.12 -13.21 -0.49
C VAL A 298 5.88 -13.93 -1.59
N LEU A 299 5.35 -13.99 -2.82
CA LEU A 299 5.96 -14.72 -3.94
C LEU A 299 7.34 -14.14 -4.32
N ALA A 300 7.42 -12.83 -4.49
CA ALA A 300 8.68 -12.15 -4.80
C ALA A 300 9.68 -12.26 -3.64
N ASN A 301 9.21 -12.03 -2.40
CA ASN A 301 10.09 -12.02 -1.23
C ASN A 301 10.60 -13.41 -0.89
N VAL A 302 9.78 -14.47 -0.96
CA VAL A 302 10.26 -15.82 -0.69
C VAL A 302 11.26 -16.29 -1.77
N THR A 303 11.04 -15.91 -3.01
CA THR A 303 11.94 -16.25 -4.12
C THR A 303 13.31 -15.58 -3.97
N SER A 304 13.35 -14.32 -3.53
CA SER A 304 14.60 -13.56 -3.40
C SER A 304 15.29 -13.74 -2.05
N GLN A 305 14.54 -13.83 -0.94
CA GLN A 305 15.11 -13.81 0.42
C GLN A 305 15.24 -15.22 1.02
N ASN A 306 14.38 -16.17 0.65
CA ASN A 306 14.42 -17.52 1.16
C ASN A 306 14.07 -18.55 0.08
N PRO A 307 14.90 -18.67 -0.97
CA PRO A 307 14.64 -19.59 -2.09
C PRO A 307 14.51 -21.06 -1.67
N GLY A 308 15.07 -21.44 -0.51
CA GLY A 308 14.98 -22.79 0.02
C GLY A 308 13.58 -23.28 0.34
N ILE A 309 12.63 -22.37 0.60
CA ILE A 309 11.24 -22.71 0.84
C ILE A 309 10.31 -22.35 -0.33
N ALA A 310 10.81 -21.69 -1.35
CA ALA A 310 10.01 -21.13 -2.44
C ALA A 310 9.12 -22.19 -3.15
N ASP A 311 9.62 -23.40 -3.34
CA ASP A 311 8.86 -24.50 -3.98
C ASP A 311 7.76 -25.08 -3.06
N SER A 312 7.86 -24.81 -1.77
CA SER A 312 6.92 -25.27 -0.74
C SER A 312 5.82 -24.25 -0.41
N VAL A 313 5.89 -23.05 -0.99
CA VAL A 313 4.89 -22.00 -0.71
C VAL A 313 3.68 -22.16 -1.64
N THR A 314 2.49 -22.00 -1.08
CA THR A 314 1.21 -21.87 -1.80
C THR A 314 0.25 -20.99 -1.03
N CYS A 315 -0.89 -20.63 -1.60
CA CYS A 315 -1.92 -19.86 -0.91
C CYS A 315 -3.33 -20.43 -1.11
N ALA A 316 -4.22 -20.01 -0.23
CA ALA A 316 -5.66 -20.24 -0.28
C ALA A 316 -6.39 -18.97 0.16
N THR A 317 -7.70 -18.90 -0.04
CA THR A 317 -8.53 -17.91 0.63
C THR A 317 -8.51 -18.15 2.14
N TYR A 318 -8.57 -17.08 2.93
CA TYR A 318 -8.55 -17.23 4.38
C TYR A 318 -9.84 -17.92 4.87
N PRO A 319 -9.76 -18.89 5.83
CA PRO A 319 -10.90 -19.67 6.30
C PRO A 319 -12.00 -18.84 6.95
N THR A 320 -13.21 -19.35 6.89
CA THR A 320 -14.40 -18.82 7.59
C THR A 320 -14.67 -19.59 8.89
N ILE A 321 -15.54 -19.06 9.74
CA ILE A 321 -15.93 -19.76 10.99
C ILE A 321 -16.55 -21.14 10.69
N SER A 322 -17.34 -21.24 9.63
CA SER A 322 -17.94 -22.48 9.14
C SER A 322 -18.09 -22.45 7.61
N LYS A 323 -18.37 -23.59 6.99
CA LYS A 323 -18.57 -23.71 5.53
C LYS A 323 -19.83 -22.99 5.02
N ASP A 324 -20.75 -22.64 5.92
CA ASP A 324 -22.01 -21.97 5.58
C ASP A 324 -21.83 -20.45 5.46
N VAL A 325 -20.70 -19.92 5.94
CA VAL A 325 -20.37 -18.50 5.82
C VAL A 325 -19.62 -18.25 4.52
N ALA A 326 -20.06 -17.26 3.76
CA ALA A 326 -19.41 -16.86 2.52
C ALA A 326 -17.95 -16.39 2.77
N SER A 327 -17.06 -16.78 1.87
CA SER A 327 -15.68 -16.27 1.89
C SER A 327 -15.68 -14.76 1.74
N TRP A 328 -14.80 -14.10 2.49
CA TRP A 328 -14.54 -12.67 2.39
C TRP A 328 -13.05 -12.45 2.26
N THR A 329 -12.65 -11.59 1.37
CA THR A 329 -11.25 -11.24 1.16
C THR A 329 -11.13 -9.74 1.27
N PHE A 330 -10.17 -9.28 2.07
CA PHE A 330 -9.80 -7.87 2.07
C PHE A 330 -9.18 -7.53 0.72
N ASN A 331 -9.94 -6.76 -0.05
CA ASN A 331 -9.49 -6.22 -1.31
C ASN A 331 -9.06 -4.77 -1.11
N ASP A 332 -7.92 -4.45 -1.66
CA ASP A 332 -7.56 -3.08 -1.92
C ASP A 332 -7.35 -2.90 -3.43
N PHE A 333 -8.15 -2.01 -4.03
CA PHE A 333 -7.84 -1.42 -5.32
C PHE A 333 -6.97 -0.20 -5.04
N PRO A 334 -5.62 -0.31 -5.11
CA PRO A 334 -4.77 0.85 -4.87
C PRO A 334 -5.12 1.96 -5.85
N SER A 335 -5.26 3.17 -5.31
CA SER A 335 -5.71 4.34 -6.06
C SER A 335 -4.59 5.04 -6.82
N VAL A 336 -4.96 5.70 -7.92
CA VAL A 336 -4.32 6.90 -8.44
C VAL A 336 -5.32 8.04 -8.31
N PHE A 337 -4.93 9.14 -7.69
CA PHE A 337 -5.74 10.34 -7.65
C PHE A 337 -4.89 11.60 -7.74
N ILE A 338 -5.53 12.70 -8.09
CA ILE A 338 -4.91 14.00 -8.31
C ILE A 338 -5.58 15.00 -7.36
N PRO A 339 -4.83 15.66 -6.45
CA PRO A 339 -5.36 16.77 -5.67
C PRO A 339 -5.84 17.91 -6.55
N LYS A 340 -6.91 18.60 -6.11
CA LYS A 340 -7.44 19.78 -6.78
C LYS A 340 -6.50 20.98 -6.59
N ASP A 341 -6.60 21.95 -7.49
CA ASP A 341 -5.89 23.23 -7.41
C ASP A 341 -4.35 23.12 -7.43
N ILE A 342 -3.81 22.06 -8.05
CA ILE A 342 -2.37 21.91 -8.29
C ILE A 342 -1.94 22.69 -9.54
N ALA A 343 -0.65 23.04 -9.61
CA ALA A 343 -0.04 23.52 -10.83
C ALA A 343 0.20 22.35 -11.83
N ASN A 344 0.25 22.68 -13.13
CA ASN A 344 0.62 21.75 -14.19
C ASN A 344 -0.33 20.52 -14.31
N MET A 345 -1.62 20.79 -14.26
CA MET A 345 -2.67 19.77 -14.29
C MET A 345 -2.61 18.90 -15.57
N ALA A 346 -2.33 19.51 -16.73
CA ALA A 346 -2.25 18.78 -18.00
C ALA A 346 -1.11 17.76 -18.01
N GLU A 347 0.08 18.18 -17.57
CA GLU A 347 1.26 17.30 -17.45
C GLU A 347 1.04 16.23 -16.39
N THR A 348 0.36 16.55 -15.30
CA THR A 348 -0.02 15.59 -14.26
C THR A 348 -0.96 14.53 -14.79
N LYS A 349 -2.02 14.90 -15.53
CA LYS A 349 -2.94 13.95 -16.16
C LYS A 349 -2.23 13.09 -17.22
N ALA A 350 -1.27 13.65 -17.97
CA ALA A 350 -0.46 12.89 -18.92
C ALA A 350 0.43 11.85 -18.19
N PHE A 351 1.06 12.23 -17.09
CA PHE A 351 1.84 11.29 -16.27
C PHE A 351 0.95 10.21 -15.63
N ALA A 352 -0.22 10.57 -15.13
CA ALA A 352 -1.19 9.61 -14.61
C ALA A 352 -1.60 8.57 -15.66
N ALA A 353 -1.88 8.99 -16.89
CA ALA A 353 -2.21 8.06 -17.99
C ALA A 353 -1.01 7.17 -18.39
N PHE A 354 0.21 7.73 -18.42
CA PHE A 354 1.44 6.97 -18.70
C PHE A 354 1.67 5.81 -17.73
N LEU A 355 1.30 5.96 -16.45
CA LEU A 355 1.43 4.88 -15.47
C LEU A 355 0.63 3.62 -15.84
N PHE A 356 -0.31 3.70 -16.79
CA PHE A 356 -1.11 2.59 -17.30
C PHE A 356 -0.70 2.10 -18.70
N GLU A 357 0.27 2.77 -19.33
CA GLU A 357 0.86 2.27 -20.58
C GLU A 357 1.75 1.05 -20.29
N PRO A 358 1.92 0.10 -21.24
CA PRO A 358 2.77 -1.08 -21.00
C PRO A 358 4.17 -0.74 -20.47
N LYS A 359 4.80 0.34 -20.97
CA LYS A 359 6.14 0.80 -20.54
C LYS A 359 6.17 1.35 -19.10
N GLY A 360 5.06 1.91 -18.65
CA GLY A 360 4.90 2.40 -17.28
C GLY A 360 4.38 1.30 -16.34
N TYR A 361 3.38 0.54 -16.76
CA TYR A 361 2.60 -0.33 -15.90
C TYR A 361 3.24 -1.69 -15.65
N ILE A 362 3.74 -2.37 -16.70
CA ILE A 362 4.35 -3.71 -16.53
C ILE A 362 5.54 -3.70 -15.58
N PRO A 363 6.51 -2.77 -15.69
CA PRO A 363 7.61 -2.69 -14.72
C PRO A 363 7.13 -2.53 -13.28
N GLN A 364 6.06 -1.74 -13.06
CA GLN A 364 5.49 -1.52 -11.74
C GLN A 364 4.90 -2.81 -11.14
N LEU A 365 4.14 -3.56 -11.93
CA LEU A 365 3.59 -4.86 -11.50
C LEU A 365 4.70 -5.88 -11.22
N LEU A 366 5.76 -5.87 -12.02
CA LEU A 366 6.89 -6.79 -11.91
C LEU A 366 7.97 -6.35 -10.91
N ALA A 367 7.86 -5.18 -10.28
CA ALA A 367 8.71 -4.82 -9.14
C ALA A 367 8.43 -5.68 -7.90
N ALA A 368 7.22 -6.25 -7.80
CA ALA A 368 6.84 -7.25 -6.81
C ALA A 368 5.80 -8.19 -7.44
N PRO A 369 6.22 -9.15 -8.29
CA PRO A 369 5.32 -9.99 -9.06
C PRO A 369 4.28 -10.71 -8.18
N GLY A 370 3.01 -10.59 -8.56
CA GLY A 370 1.87 -11.14 -7.82
C GLY A 370 1.36 -10.29 -6.66
N HIS A 371 2.05 -9.20 -6.27
CA HIS A 371 1.59 -8.33 -5.17
C HIS A 371 0.40 -7.47 -5.58
N VAL A 372 0.59 -6.68 -6.60
CA VAL A 372 -0.47 -5.90 -7.24
C VAL A 372 -0.75 -6.55 -8.59
N LEU A 373 -2.01 -6.95 -8.80
CA LEU A 373 -2.42 -7.60 -10.02
C LEU A 373 -2.95 -6.56 -11.03
N PRO A 374 -2.78 -6.77 -12.34
CA PRO A 374 -3.22 -5.83 -13.35
C PRO A 374 -4.74 -5.64 -13.34
N VAL A 375 -5.19 -4.40 -13.51
CA VAL A 375 -6.61 -4.06 -13.69
C VAL A 375 -6.98 -3.87 -15.16
N LEU A 376 -6.00 -3.86 -16.07
CA LEU A 376 -6.22 -3.77 -17.51
C LEU A 376 -6.09 -5.15 -18.15
N LYS A 377 -7.10 -5.55 -18.95
CA LYS A 377 -7.12 -6.82 -19.70
C LYS A 377 -5.89 -6.96 -20.59
N THR A 378 -5.55 -5.89 -21.31
CA THR A 378 -4.41 -5.85 -22.24
C THR A 378 -3.05 -6.09 -21.54
N ILE A 379 -2.93 -5.68 -20.29
CA ILE A 379 -1.72 -5.90 -19.50
C ILE A 379 -1.69 -7.30 -18.88
N ALA A 380 -2.83 -7.80 -18.40
CA ALA A 380 -2.95 -9.16 -17.89
C ALA A 380 -2.63 -10.25 -18.93
N GLU A 381 -2.87 -9.92 -20.22
CA GLU A 381 -2.61 -10.79 -21.37
C GLU A 381 -1.28 -10.47 -22.08
N ASP A 382 -0.55 -9.43 -21.63
CA ASP A 382 0.70 -9.02 -22.26
C ASP A 382 1.79 -10.09 -22.13
N PRO A 383 2.42 -10.51 -23.24
CA PRO A 383 3.48 -11.50 -23.21
C PRO A 383 4.66 -11.16 -22.29
N THR A 384 4.99 -9.87 -22.13
CA THR A 384 6.07 -9.42 -21.25
C THR A 384 5.73 -9.65 -19.79
N TYR A 385 4.48 -9.33 -19.40
CA TYR A 385 3.97 -9.60 -18.04
C TYR A 385 3.93 -11.10 -17.76
N LEU A 386 3.38 -11.88 -18.70
CA LEU A 386 3.22 -13.32 -18.55
C LEU A 386 4.54 -14.10 -18.62
N ALA A 387 5.60 -13.52 -19.20
CA ALA A 387 6.92 -14.16 -19.28
C ALA A 387 7.71 -14.08 -17.98
N ASP A 388 7.26 -13.30 -16.98
CA ASP A 388 7.97 -13.19 -15.71
C ASP A 388 8.09 -14.56 -15.01
N PRO A 389 9.28 -14.98 -14.55
CA PRO A 389 9.50 -16.29 -13.97
C PRO A 389 8.66 -16.56 -12.70
N ILE A 390 8.39 -15.54 -11.89
CA ILE A 390 7.58 -15.68 -10.67
C ILE A 390 6.10 -15.83 -11.05
N ILE A 391 5.61 -15.05 -12.00
CA ILE A 391 4.23 -15.18 -12.51
C ILE A 391 4.00 -16.56 -13.12
N GLN A 392 4.98 -17.09 -13.89
CA GLN A 392 4.90 -18.42 -14.45
C GLN A 392 4.94 -19.52 -13.38
N LYS A 393 5.89 -19.42 -12.45
CA LYS A 393 6.07 -20.41 -11.37
C LYS A 393 4.82 -20.54 -10.49
N TYR A 394 4.20 -19.42 -10.15
CA TYR A 394 3.07 -19.35 -9.23
C TYR A 394 1.75 -19.01 -9.93
N LYS A 395 1.60 -19.45 -11.19
CA LYS A 395 0.41 -19.15 -12.00
C LYS A 395 -0.91 -19.51 -11.31
N ALA A 396 -0.94 -20.66 -10.60
CA ALA A 396 -2.15 -21.09 -9.89
C ALA A 396 -2.49 -20.13 -8.73
N GLU A 397 -1.51 -19.74 -7.94
CA GLU A 397 -1.65 -18.80 -6.83
C GLU A 397 -2.05 -17.41 -7.32
N VAL A 398 -1.42 -16.90 -8.39
CA VAL A 398 -1.75 -15.61 -9.01
C VAL A 398 -3.18 -15.61 -9.52
N THR A 399 -3.62 -16.70 -10.18
CA THR A 399 -5.00 -16.84 -10.66
C THR A 399 -6.01 -16.87 -9.52
N LEU A 400 -5.69 -17.60 -8.43
CA LEU A 400 -6.53 -17.65 -7.23
C LEU A 400 -6.65 -16.25 -6.58
N MET A 401 -5.53 -15.55 -6.43
CA MET A 401 -5.51 -14.20 -5.87
C MET A 401 -6.31 -13.22 -6.73
N ALA A 402 -6.21 -13.30 -8.04
CA ALA A 402 -6.97 -12.45 -8.95
C ALA A 402 -8.49 -12.67 -8.78
N GLY A 403 -8.94 -13.91 -8.68
CA GLY A 403 -10.34 -14.25 -8.40
C GLY A 403 -10.81 -13.77 -7.03
N ALA A 404 -10.00 -13.99 -5.99
CA ALA A 404 -10.30 -13.53 -4.63
C ALA A 404 -10.38 -12.01 -4.54
N ALA A 405 -9.44 -11.30 -5.19
CA ALA A 405 -9.42 -9.87 -5.23
C ALA A 405 -10.61 -9.28 -6.00
N ALA A 406 -11.02 -9.88 -7.12
CA ALA A 406 -12.18 -9.43 -7.88
C ALA A 406 -13.50 -9.48 -7.08
N ALA A 407 -13.62 -10.46 -6.17
CA ALA A 407 -14.77 -10.61 -5.28
C ALA A 407 -14.60 -9.90 -3.92
N GLY A 408 -13.40 -9.35 -3.67
CA GLY A 408 -13.03 -8.81 -2.38
C GLY A 408 -13.72 -7.49 -2.02
N LYS A 409 -13.67 -7.15 -0.75
CA LYS A 409 -14.32 -5.98 -0.15
C LYS A 409 -13.38 -5.30 0.85
N ASN A 410 -13.75 -4.11 1.28
CA ASN A 410 -13.07 -3.39 2.36
C ASN A 410 -14.06 -2.52 3.13
N LEU A 411 -13.58 -1.76 4.12
CA LEU A 411 -14.44 -0.94 4.97
C LEU A 411 -15.16 0.20 4.21
N GLY A 412 -14.67 0.57 3.03
CA GLY A 412 -15.34 1.55 2.16
C GLY A 412 -16.59 0.99 1.48
N TYR A 413 -16.68 -0.35 1.33
CA TYR A 413 -17.81 -1.09 0.75
C TYR A 413 -17.76 -2.56 1.21
N GLU A 414 -18.31 -2.81 2.39
CA GLU A 414 -18.20 -4.11 3.07
C GLU A 414 -18.91 -5.26 2.35
N THR A 415 -19.98 -4.97 1.61
CA THR A 415 -20.68 -5.90 0.69
C THR A 415 -21.25 -5.12 -0.50
N ASP A 416 -21.74 -5.82 -1.53
CA ASP A 416 -22.39 -5.19 -2.70
C ASP A 416 -23.67 -4.42 -2.35
N LYS A 417 -24.18 -4.58 -1.13
CA LYS A 417 -25.40 -3.89 -0.66
C LYS A 417 -25.10 -2.62 0.12
N HIS A 418 -23.84 -2.38 0.51
CA HIS A 418 -23.47 -1.22 1.32
C HIS A 418 -23.40 0.05 0.46
N LYS A 419 -23.84 1.14 1.04
CA LYS A 419 -23.49 2.48 0.57
C LYS A 419 -21.97 2.68 0.74
N PRO A 420 -21.31 3.48 -0.11
CA PRO A 420 -19.92 3.83 0.10
C PRO A 420 -19.70 4.50 1.47
N ASN A 421 -18.78 3.97 2.27
CA ASN A 421 -18.43 4.54 3.56
C ASN A 421 -17.30 5.57 3.38
N LEU A 422 -17.66 6.85 3.25
CA LEU A 422 -16.70 7.94 3.08
C LEU A 422 -15.84 8.20 4.33
N LYS A 423 -16.22 7.65 5.50
CA LYS A 423 -15.47 7.73 6.75
C LYS A 423 -14.48 6.59 6.96
N ALA A 424 -14.42 5.61 6.05
CA ALA A 424 -13.55 4.44 6.19
C ALA A 424 -12.08 4.82 6.43
N ASN A 425 -11.57 5.85 5.74
CA ASN A 425 -10.20 6.33 5.91
C ASN A 425 -9.93 6.86 7.33
N GLU A 426 -10.83 7.67 7.86
CA GLU A 426 -10.73 8.23 9.22
C GLU A 426 -10.83 7.13 10.28
N ILE A 427 -11.71 6.15 10.07
CA ILE A 427 -11.90 5.01 10.97
C ILE A 427 -10.63 4.15 11.03
N ILE A 428 -10.04 3.81 9.90
CA ILE A 428 -8.79 3.04 9.86
C ILE A 428 -7.64 3.83 10.48
N ALA A 429 -7.50 5.11 10.14
CA ALA A 429 -6.47 5.98 10.69
C ALA A 429 -6.58 6.19 12.22
N SER A 430 -7.78 6.10 12.78
CA SER A 430 -8.01 6.18 14.23
C SER A 430 -7.53 4.95 15.02
N ASN A 431 -7.25 3.84 14.34
CA ASN A 431 -6.92 2.54 14.93
C ASN A 431 -7.97 1.97 15.91
N VAL A 432 -9.22 2.44 15.85
CA VAL A 432 -10.29 2.06 16.79
C VAL A 432 -10.59 0.55 16.79
N ILE A 433 -10.43 -0.12 15.64
CA ILE A 433 -10.61 -1.57 15.53
C ILE A 433 -9.40 -2.32 16.09
N ALA A 434 -8.17 -1.83 15.86
CA ALA A 434 -6.97 -2.38 16.47
C ALA A 434 -6.99 -2.21 18.01
N GLU A 435 -7.54 -1.10 18.51
CA GLU A 435 -7.79 -0.89 19.94
C GLU A 435 -8.71 -1.98 20.53
N LEU A 436 -9.79 -2.34 19.83
CA LEU A 436 -10.66 -3.45 20.25
C LEU A 436 -9.86 -4.75 20.42
N VAL A 437 -9.03 -5.08 19.42
CA VAL A 437 -8.17 -6.28 19.48
C VAL A 437 -7.23 -6.21 20.68
N GLN A 438 -6.54 -5.09 20.89
CA GLN A 438 -5.63 -4.98 22.03
C GLN A 438 -6.32 -5.10 23.37
N ARG A 439 -7.44 -4.43 23.57
CA ARG A 439 -8.18 -4.43 24.82
C ARG A 439 -8.71 -5.82 25.17
N VAL A 440 -9.36 -6.50 24.22
CA VAL A 440 -9.98 -7.81 24.49
C VAL A 440 -8.97 -8.95 24.38
N VAL A 441 -8.13 -8.94 23.34
CA VAL A 441 -7.25 -10.08 23.02
C VAL A 441 -5.94 -10.03 23.83
N LEU A 442 -5.33 -8.86 24.03
CA LEU A 442 -4.07 -8.75 24.75
C LEU A 442 -4.26 -8.47 26.24
N ASN A 443 -5.21 -7.61 26.60
CA ASN A 443 -5.41 -7.13 27.96
C ASN A 443 -6.53 -7.86 28.72
N ASP A 444 -7.20 -8.83 28.07
CA ASP A 444 -8.27 -9.64 28.66
C ASP A 444 -9.46 -8.83 29.21
N GLU A 445 -9.74 -7.64 28.61
CA GLU A 445 -10.90 -6.84 28.96
C GLU A 445 -12.21 -7.55 28.55
N ASP A 446 -13.30 -7.24 29.26
CA ASP A 446 -14.63 -7.78 28.93
C ASP A 446 -15.03 -7.41 27.49
N ALA A 447 -15.27 -8.43 26.68
CA ALA A 447 -15.55 -8.25 25.25
C ALA A 447 -16.80 -7.43 25.00
N LYS A 448 -17.88 -7.66 25.80
CA LYS A 448 -19.15 -6.98 25.60
C LYS A 448 -19.06 -5.49 25.93
N ALA A 449 -18.45 -5.17 27.07
CA ALA A 449 -18.22 -3.77 27.45
C ALA A 449 -17.33 -3.05 26.43
N THR A 450 -16.24 -3.71 26.00
CA THR A 450 -15.28 -3.13 25.06
C THR A 450 -15.91 -2.92 23.68
N VAL A 451 -16.62 -3.90 23.13
CA VAL A 451 -17.34 -3.75 21.84
C VAL A 451 -18.35 -2.61 21.92
N GLY A 452 -19.09 -2.47 23.03
CA GLY A 452 -20.01 -1.35 23.25
C GLY A 452 -19.31 0.02 23.27
N ASP A 453 -18.10 0.12 23.84
CA ASP A 453 -17.32 1.34 23.80
C ASP A 453 -16.80 1.67 22.39
N ILE A 454 -16.33 0.65 21.67
CA ILE A 454 -15.88 0.79 20.28
C ILE A 454 -17.04 1.20 19.37
N ALA A 455 -18.23 0.63 19.55
CA ALA A 455 -19.42 1.02 18.80
C ALA A 455 -19.73 2.52 18.97
N LYS A 456 -19.67 3.05 20.20
CA LYS A 456 -19.86 4.49 20.48
C LYS A 456 -18.78 5.35 19.79
N LYS A 457 -17.51 4.90 19.79
CA LYS A 457 -16.43 5.61 19.08
C LYS A 457 -16.68 5.64 17.59
N LEU A 458 -17.11 4.53 16.99
CA LEU A 458 -17.48 4.44 15.57
C LEU A 458 -18.64 5.38 15.24
N GLU A 459 -19.69 5.41 16.08
CA GLU A 459 -20.80 6.36 15.94
C GLU A 459 -20.34 7.83 15.97
N GLY A 460 -19.37 8.13 16.84
CA GLY A 460 -18.74 9.44 16.91
C GLY A 460 -18.01 9.81 15.62
N LEU A 461 -17.19 8.90 15.08
CA LEU A 461 -16.46 9.09 13.83
C LEU A 461 -17.40 9.25 12.62
N MET A 462 -18.53 8.53 12.60
CA MET A 462 -19.52 8.64 11.52
C MET A 462 -20.28 9.99 11.53
N LYS A 463 -20.33 10.70 12.67
CA LYS A 463 -21.00 12.00 12.82
C LYS A 463 -20.06 13.20 12.63
N ALA A 464 -18.75 12.99 12.81
CA ALA A 464 -17.74 14.03 12.66
C ALA A 464 -17.47 14.38 11.18
#